data_cdfe318fb7d8eaa90d53272efb082fe0
#
_entry.id   cdfe318fb7d8eaa90d53272efb082fe0
#
_cell.length_a   1.000
_cell.length_b   1.000
_cell.length_c   1.000
_cell.angle_alpha   90.00
_cell.angle_beta   90.00
_cell.angle_gamma   90.00
#
_symmetry.space_group_name_H-M   'P 1'
#
loop_
_entity.id
_entity.type
_entity.pdbx_description
1 polymer ?
#
loop_
_entity_poly.entity_id
_entity_poly.type
_entity_poly.pdbx_seq_one_letter_code
_entity_poly.pdbx_strand_id
1 'polypeptide(L)'
;TLVPEGRRIFADLTVKENLRVGAYLRKDDISEDMEWVFSLFPRLREREWQAGGTLSGGEQQMLAVARALMSHPKLMMMDEPSLGLAPLVVREIFRIIEEVNKKGVTILLIEQNANMALKTADMGYVMETGRVTMSGPGQELLANESVKAAYLGT
;
A
#
# COMPACT_ATOMS: atom_id res chain seq x y z
N THR A 1 7.68 7.94 -3.27
CA THR A 1 7.44 7.85 -1.82
C THR A 1 7.57 6.42 -1.32
N LEU A 2 7.78 6.21 -0.01
CA LEU A 2 7.88 4.91 0.63
C LEU A 2 6.81 4.77 1.72
N VAL A 3 6.10 3.65 1.69
CA VAL A 3 5.29 3.14 2.79
C VAL A 3 6.09 2.00 3.43
N PRO A 4 6.81 2.26 4.53
CA PRO A 4 7.67 1.27 5.15
C PRO A 4 6.87 0.25 5.96
N GLU A 5 7.48 -0.90 6.26
CA GLU A 5 6.96 -1.85 7.23
C GLU A 5 6.70 -1.17 8.59
N GLY A 6 5.69 -1.65 9.32
CA GLY A 6 5.36 -1.15 10.66
C GLY A 6 4.58 0.17 10.67
N ARG A 7 3.94 0.54 9.54
CA ARG A 7 2.99 1.66 9.39
C ARG A 7 3.60 3.05 9.54
N ARG A 8 4.46 3.29 10.54
CA ARG A 8 5.21 4.54 10.80
C ARG A 8 4.35 5.81 10.68
N ILE A 9 3.16 5.79 11.27
CA ILE A 9 2.29 6.97 11.40
C ILE A 9 2.74 7.89 12.54
N PHE A 10 2.27 9.13 12.53
CA PHE A 10 2.41 10.04 13.67
C PHE A 10 1.24 9.82 14.62
N ALA A 11 1.49 9.07 15.69
CA ALA A 11 0.45 8.58 16.59
C ALA A 11 -0.33 9.68 17.30
N ASP A 12 0.35 10.77 17.67
CA ASP A 12 -0.23 11.91 18.41
C ASP A 12 -0.95 12.90 17.48
N LEU A 13 -0.73 12.82 16.18
CA LEU A 13 -1.42 13.66 15.19
C LEU A 13 -2.74 13.01 14.78
N THR A 14 -3.72 13.83 14.48
CA THR A 14 -4.99 13.39 13.89
C THR A 14 -4.78 12.73 12.52
N VAL A 15 -5.76 11.99 12.03
CA VAL A 15 -5.78 11.47 10.66
C VAL A 15 -5.52 12.58 9.65
N LYS A 16 -6.24 13.69 9.74
CA LYS A 16 -6.11 14.84 8.83
C LYS A 16 -4.72 15.48 8.88
N GLU A 17 -4.14 15.61 10.06
CA GLU A 17 -2.77 16.13 10.21
C GLU A 17 -1.73 15.17 9.64
N ASN A 18 -1.86 13.86 9.85
CA ASN A 18 -1.02 12.86 9.20
C ASN A 18 -1.04 13.01 7.67
N LEU A 19 -2.22 13.19 7.06
CA LEU A 19 -2.35 13.40 5.62
C LEU A 19 -1.64 14.70 5.18
N ARG A 20 -1.82 15.80 5.92
CA ARG A 20 -1.13 17.08 5.63
C ARG A 20 0.39 16.95 5.69
N VAL A 21 0.92 16.16 6.64
CA VAL A 21 2.36 15.87 6.70
C VAL A 21 2.84 15.16 5.43
N GLY A 22 2.03 14.29 4.83
CA GLY A 22 2.34 13.67 3.54
C GLY A 22 2.56 14.66 2.40
N ALA A 23 1.89 15.80 2.46
CA ALA A 23 2.01 16.90 1.49
C ALA A 23 3.01 18.00 1.91
N TYR A 24 3.84 17.80 2.94
CA TYR A 24 4.67 18.84 3.56
C TYR A 24 5.57 19.60 2.57
N LEU A 25 6.07 18.94 1.53
CA LEU A 25 6.95 19.57 0.53
C LEU A 25 6.18 20.29 -0.59
N ARG A 26 4.87 20.13 -0.65
CA ARG A 26 4.01 20.75 -1.67
C ARG A 26 3.68 22.18 -1.29
N LYS A 27 3.51 23.04 -2.31
CA LYS A 27 3.16 24.46 -2.16
C LYS A 27 1.83 24.80 -2.86
N ASP A 28 1.26 23.83 -3.54
CA ASP A 28 -0.01 23.92 -4.24
C ASP A 28 -1.19 23.62 -3.30
N ASP A 29 -2.41 23.84 -3.77
CA ASP A 29 -3.61 23.44 -3.03
C ASP A 29 -3.77 21.92 -3.04
N ILE A 30 -3.85 21.34 -1.86
CA ILE A 30 -3.98 19.89 -1.65
C ILE A 30 -5.43 19.45 -1.42
N SER A 31 -6.41 20.34 -1.57
CA SER A 31 -7.80 20.06 -1.21
C SER A 31 -8.42 18.94 -2.07
N GLU A 32 -8.17 18.97 -3.38
CA GLU A 32 -8.66 17.92 -4.29
C GLU A 32 -8.02 16.56 -3.99
N ASP A 33 -6.71 16.53 -3.72
CA ASP A 33 -6.02 15.29 -3.35
C ASP A 33 -6.53 14.74 -2.01
N MET A 34 -6.80 15.62 -1.04
CA MET A 34 -7.36 15.23 0.25
C MET A 34 -8.74 14.59 0.07
N GLU A 35 -9.61 15.19 -0.75
CA GLU A 35 -10.93 14.64 -1.06
C GLU A 35 -10.82 13.29 -1.79
N TRP A 36 -9.92 13.19 -2.77
CA TRP A 36 -9.67 11.94 -3.47
C TRP A 36 -9.15 10.84 -2.52
N VAL A 37 -8.17 11.16 -1.68
CA VAL A 37 -7.64 10.21 -0.68
C VAL A 37 -8.76 9.78 0.27
N PHE A 38 -9.57 10.67 0.77
CA PHE A 38 -10.71 10.31 1.61
C PHE A 38 -11.76 9.47 0.87
N SER A 39 -11.90 9.63 -0.44
CA SER A 39 -12.79 8.76 -1.23
C SER A 39 -12.28 7.33 -1.33
N LEU A 40 -10.95 7.13 -1.36
CA LEU A 40 -10.31 5.82 -1.31
C LEU A 40 -10.40 5.17 0.08
N PHE A 41 -10.41 5.98 1.14
CA PHE A 41 -10.37 5.56 2.54
C PHE A 41 -11.54 6.15 3.35
N PRO A 42 -12.80 5.73 3.10
CA PRO A 42 -13.97 6.32 3.78
C PRO A 42 -13.89 6.23 5.32
N ARG A 43 -13.30 5.15 5.86
CA ARG A 43 -13.11 4.99 7.30
C ARG A 43 -12.19 6.04 7.91
N LEU A 44 -11.19 6.51 7.17
CA LEU A 44 -10.33 7.61 7.61
C LEU A 44 -11.08 8.95 7.57
N ARG A 45 -11.99 9.14 6.61
CA ARG A 45 -12.86 10.30 6.54
C ARG A 45 -13.75 10.42 7.79
N GLU A 46 -14.40 9.32 8.16
CA GLU A 46 -15.25 9.27 9.36
C GLU A 46 -14.49 9.63 10.64
N ARG A 47 -13.17 9.48 10.64
CA ARG A 47 -12.27 9.63 11.79
C ARG A 47 -11.22 10.73 11.59
N GLU A 48 -11.48 11.70 10.71
CA GLU A 48 -10.45 12.68 10.32
C GLU A 48 -9.84 13.45 11.50
N TRP A 49 -10.59 13.61 12.58
CA TRP A 49 -10.18 14.31 13.81
C TRP A 49 -9.64 13.38 14.90
N GLN A 50 -9.66 12.07 14.69
CA GLN A 50 -9.17 11.09 15.64
C GLN A 50 -7.64 10.99 15.58
N ALA A 51 -6.98 10.87 16.75
CA ALA A 51 -5.54 10.65 16.84
C ALA A 51 -5.15 9.31 16.19
N GLY A 52 -4.13 9.32 15.33
CA GLY A 52 -3.70 8.15 14.55
C GLY A 52 -3.36 6.94 15.41
N GLY A 53 -2.77 7.16 16.58
CA GLY A 53 -2.40 6.09 17.50
C GLY A 53 -3.59 5.32 18.10
N THR A 54 -4.80 5.87 18.05
CA THR A 54 -6.03 5.24 18.57
C THR A 54 -6.79 4.44 17.51
N LEU A 55 -6.35 4.45 16.26
CA LEU A 55 -6.90 3.66 15.16
C LEU A 55 -6.54 2.18 15.31
N SER A 56 -7.38 1.31 14.76
CA SER A 56 -7.05 -0.10 14.59
C SER A 56 -5.81 -0.29 13.69
N GLY A 57 -5.13 -1.43 13.82
CA GLY A 57 -3.94 -1.70 13.00
C GLY A 57 -4.18 -1.62 11.49
N GLY A 58 -5.35 -2.02 11.02
CA GLY A 58 -5.72 -1.90 9.61
C GLY A 58 -5.95 -0.45 9.19
N GLU A 59 -6.63 0.36 10.02
CA GLU A 59 -6.83 1.78 9.77
C GLU A 59 -5.51 2.56 9.81
N GLN A 60 -4.57 2.18 10.70
CA GLN A 60 -3.23 2.76 10.72
C GLN A 60 -2.45 2.46 9.43
N GLN A 61 -2.58 1.25 8.90
CA GLN A 61 -1.96 0.90 7.61
C GLN A 61 -2.58 1.70 6.46
N MET A 62 -3.90 1.82 6.44
CA MET A 62 -4.60 2.69 5.48
C MET A 62 -4.14 4.14 5.60
N LEU A 63 -3.94 4.66 6.82
CA LEU A 63 -3.44 6.00 7.05
C LEU A 63 -2.00 6.19 6.53
N ALA A 64 -1.14 5.19 6.68
CA ALA A 64 0.23 5.24 6.15
C ALA A 64 0.23 5.32 4.61
N VAL A 65 -0.60 4.51 3.94
CA VAL A 65 -0.76 4.54 2.48
C VAL A 65 -1.38 5.86 2.03
N ALA A 66 -2.46 6.30 2.68
CA ALA A 66 -3.14 7.56 2.41
C ALA A 66 -2.21 8.77 2.53
N ARG A 67 -1.38 8.81 3.59
CA ARG A 67 -0.36 9.85 3.77
C ARG A 67 0.67 9.86 2.65
N ALA A 68 1.10 8.69 2.20
CA ALA A 68 2.06 8.59 1.10
C ALA A 68 1.49 9.13 -0.22
N LEU A 69 0.20 8.93 -0.48
CA LEU A 69 -0.50 9.47 -1.66
C LEU A 69 -0.54 10.99 -1.67
N MET A 70 -0.61 11.64 -0.50
CA MET A 70 -0.64 13.11 -0.40
C MET A 70 0.62 13.80 -0.96
N SER A 71 1.73 13.07 -1.12
CA SER A 71 2.93 13.59 -1.80
C SER A 71 2.80 13.68 -3.32
N HIS A 72 1.67 13.25 -3.91
CA HIS A 72 1.41 13.16 -5.35
C HIS A 72 2.53 12.37 -6.08
N PRO A 73 2.78 11.12 -5.67
CA PRO A 73 3.95 10.38 -6.13
C PRO A 73 3.78 9.87 -7.55
N LYS A 74 4.87 9.85 -8.32
CA LYS A 74 4.97 9.08 -9.58
C LYS A 74 5.29 7.62 -9.33
N LEU A 75 6.03 7.35 -8.24
CA LEU A 75 6.41 6.02 -7.78
C LEU A 75 6.10 5.90 -6.29
N MET A 76 5.36 4.85 -5.93
CA MET A 76 5.11 4.46 -4.54
C MET A 76 5.75 3.10 -4.28
N MET A 77 6.64 3.04 -3.32
CA MET A 77 7.24 1.80 -2.83
C MET A 77 6.49 1.37 -1.57
N MET A 78 6.12 0.11 -1.48
CA MET A 78 5.37 -0.44 -0.35
C MET A 78 6.07 -1.70 0.16
N ASP A 79 6.42 -1.69 1.45
CA ASP A 79 7.14 -2.77 2.10
C ASP A 79 6.19 -3.54 3.03
N GLU A 80 5.82 -4.74 2.60
CA GLU A 80 4.90 -5.67 3.27
C GLU A 80 3.61 -5.00 3.80
N PRO A 81 2.86 -4.27 2.95
CA PRO A 81 1.70 -3.50 3.41
C PRO A 81 0.57 -4.37 3.96
N SER A 82 0.55 -5.67 3.68
CA SER A 82 -0.49 -6.59 4.18
C SER A 82 -0.11 -7.33 5.46
N LEU A 83 1.12 -7.20 5.94
CA LEU A 83 1.64 -7.98 7.07
C LEU A 83 0.83 -7.78 8.36
N GLY A 84 0.37 -8.89 8.96
CA GLY A 84 -0.33 -8.87 10.24
C GLY A 84 -1.74 -8.25 10.19
N LEU A 85 -2.33 -8.12 9.01
CA LEU A 85 -3.68 -7.57 8.82
C LEU A 85 -4.74 -8.67 8.66
N ALA A 86 -5.96 -8.36 9.06
CA ALA A 86 -7.09 -9.23 8.82
C ALA A 86 -7.36 -9.38 7.29
N PRO A 87 -7.83 -10.56 6.82
CA PRO A 87 -8.01 -10.83 5.40
C PRO A 87 -8.89 -9.82 4.65
N LEU A 88 -9.86 -9.21 5.33
CA LEU A 88 -10.71 -8.19 4.75
C LEU A 88 -9.90 -6.90 4.45
N VAL A 89 -9.04 -6.50 5.38
CA VAL A 89 -8.17 -5.32 5.24
C VAL A 89 -7.12 -5.55 4.16
N VAL A 90 -6.56 -6.77 4.08
CA VAL A 90 -5.62 -7.15 3.00
C VAL A 90 -6.27 -6.93 1.63
N ARG A 91 -7.48 -7.46 1.41
CA ARG A 91 -8.21 -7.26 0.15
C ARG A 91 -8.44 -5.78 -0.16
N GLU A 92 -8.76 -4.99 0.84
CA GLU A 92 -8.97 -3.55 0.67
C GLU A 92 -7.67 -2.83 0.28
N ILE A 93 -6.53 -3.16 0.90
CA ILE A 93 -5.22 -2.60 0.52
C ILE A 93 -4.89 -2.92 -0.95
N PHE A 94 -5.08 -4.17 -1.38
CA PHE A 94 -4.80 -4.54 -2.78
C PHE A 94 -5.74 -3.85 -3.76
N ARG A 95 -7.02 -3.70 -3.44
CA ARG A 95 -7.97 -2.91 -4.23
C ARG A 95 -7.48 -1.46 -4.39
N ILE A 96 -6.99 -0.86 -3.31
CA ILE A 96 -6.45 0.51 -3.34
C ILE A 96 -5.18 0.59 -4.19
N ILE A 97 -4.28 -0.39 -4.11
CA ILE A 97 -3.09 -0.49 -4.97
C ILE A 97 -3.50 -0.45 -6.45
N GLU A 98 -4.50 -1.25 -6.85
CA GLU A 98 -5.01 -1.25 -8.23
C GLU A 98 -5.61 0.12 -8.63
N GLU A 99 -6.41 0.73 -7.77
CA GLU A 99 -7.02 2.04 -8.04
C GLU A 99 -5.97 3.15 -8.19
N VAL A 100 -4.95 3.13 -7.35
CA VAL A 100 -3.82 4.09 -7.39
C VAL A 100 -2.99 3.88 -8.67
N ASN A 101 -2.73 2.62 -9.04
CA ASN A 101 -2.01 2.30 -10.28
C ASN A 101 -2.78 2.76 -11.52
N LYS A 102 -4.11 2.54 -11.58
CA LYS A 102 -4.98 3.05 -12.67
C LYS A 102 -4.94 4.57 -12.82
N LYS A 103 -4.61 5.30 -11.77
CA LYS A 103 -4.38 6.76 -11.80
C LYS A 103 -2.98 7.15 -12.31
N GLY A 104 -2.17 6.17 -12.72
CA GLY A 104 -0.85 6.40 -13.31
C GLY A 104 0.31 6.40 -12.31
N VAL A 105 0.08 6.03 -11.06
CA VAL A 105 1.17 5.86 -10.08
C VAL A 105 1.82 4.50 -10.29
N THR A 106 3.13 4.48 -10.51
CA THR A 106 3.90 3.23 -10.53
C THR A 106 4.02 2.68 -9.11
N ILE A 107 3.75 1.40 -8.92
CA ILE A 107 3.86 0.74 -7.62
C ILE A 107 5.02 -0.26 -7.65
N LEU A 108 5.95 -0.15 -6.69
CA LEU A 108 6.91 -1.19 -6.36
C LEU A 108 6.48 -1.83 -5.04
N LEU A 109 5.96 -3.05 -5.14
CA LEU A 109 5.39 -3.79 -4.02
C LEU A 109 6.33 -4.91 -3.58
N ILE A 110 6.71 -4.92 -2.32
CA ILE A 110 7.38 -6.05 -1.66
C ILE A 110 6.34 -6.72 -0.78
N GLU A 111 6.09 -8.01 -1.01
CA GLU A 111 5.04 -8.76 -0.33
C GLU A 111 5.42 -10.22 -0.12
N GLN A 112 5.09 -10.74 1.05
CA GLN A 112 5.18 -12.16 1.36
C GLN A 112 3.94 -12.92 0.86
N ASN A 113 2.81 -12.26 0.75
CA ASN A 113 1.58 -12.82 0.17
C ASN A 113 1.68 -12.90 -1.36
N ALA A 114 2.49 -13.86 -1.84
CA ALA A 114 2.80 -14.02 -3.26
C ALA A 114 1.55 -14.16 -4.14
N ASN A 115 0.51 -14.83 -3.64
CA ASN A 115 -0.74 -15.02 -4.41
C ASN A 115 -1.42 -13.69 -4.72
N MET A 116 -1.59 -12.83 -3.72
CA MET A 116 -2.20 -11.52 -3.91
C MET A 116 -1.29 -10.60 -4.74
N ALA A 117 0.00 -10.58 -4.43
CA ALA A 117 0.97 -9.75 -5.14
C ALA A 117 1.02 -10.08 -6.63
N LEU A 118 1.17 -11.36 -7.01
CA LEU A 118 1.27 -11.79 -8.41
C LEU A 118 -0.05 -11.65 -9.18
N LYS A 119 -1.20 -11.72 -8.52
CA LYS A 119 -2.50 -11.42 -9.15
C LYS A 119 -2.65 -9.95 -9.53
N THR A 120 -2.07 -9.06 -8.75
CA THR A 120 -2.20 -7.61 -8.91
C THR A 120 -1.09 -7.02 -9.79
N ALA A 121 0.12 -7.62 -9.76
CA ALA A 121 1.29 -7.10 -10.44
C ALA A 121 1.29 -7.35 -11.96
N ASP A 122 1.69 -6.36 -12.75
CA ASP A 122 2.01 -6.54 -14.18
C ASP A 122 3.28 -7.40 -14.32
N MET A 123 4.31 -7.12 -13.53
CA MET A 123 5.59 -7.82 -13.52
C MET A 123 5.95 -8.25 -12.09
N GLY A 124 6.44 -9.49 -11.95
CA GLY A 124 6.94 -10.04 -10.70
C GLY A 124 8.42 -10.37 -10.75
N TYR A 125 9.06 -10.29 -9.59
CA TYR A 125 10.45 -10.69 -9.36
C TYR A 125 10.51 -11.59 -8.14
N VAL A 126 10.90 -12.85 -8.33
CA VAL A 126 11.08 -13.80 -7.22
C VAL A 126 12.49 -13.66 -6.68
N MET A 127 12.60 -13.38 -5.39
CA MET A 127 13.91 -13.19 -4.72
C MET A 127 14.16 -14.33 -3.73
N GLU A 128 15.36 -14.90 -3.81
CA GLU A 128 15.83 -15.90 -2.86
C GLU A 128 17.26 -15.54 -2.43
N THR A 129 17.50 -15.50 -1.14
CA THR A 129 18.82 -15.25 -0.55
C THR A 129 19.51 -14.00 -1.15
N GLY A 130 18.74 -12.93 -1.34
CA GLY A 130 19.25 -11.65 -1.86
C GLY A 130 19.48 -11.61 -3.39
N ARG A 131 19.02 -12.61 -4.15
CA ARG A 131 19.15 -12.68 -5.61
C ARG A 131 17.79 -12.86 -6.26
N VAL A 132 17.59 -12.20 -7.40
CA VAL A 132 16.44 -12.46 -8.27
C VAL A 132 16.68 -13.78 -8.99
N THR A 133 15.86 -14.79 -8.70
CA THR A 133 15.93 -16.14 -9.30
C THR A 133 15.02 -16.27 -10.50
N MET A 134 13.91 -15.52 -10.52
CA MET A 134 12.93 -15.57 -11.60
C MET A 134 12.27 -14.20 -11.76
N SER A 135 11.88 -13.85 -12.99
CA SER A 135 11.08 -12.67 -13.28
C SER A 135 10.19 -12.91 -14.49
N GLY A 136 9.05 -12.21 -14.54
CA GLY A 136 8.10 -12.31 -15.65
C GLY A 136 6.75 -11.66 -15.31
N PRO A 137 5.79 -11.71 -16.24
CA PRO A 137 4.43 -11.29 -15.98
C PRO A 137 3.83 -11.97 -14.76
N GLY A 138 3.12 -11.23 -13.91
CA GLY A 138 2.57 -11.76 -12.66
C GLY A 138 1.73 -13.02 -12.86
N GLN A 139 0.90 -13.06 -13.90
CA GLN A 139 0.06 -14.22 -14.22
C GLN A 139 0.86 -15.47 -14.65
N GLU A 140 1.99 -15.28 -15.37
CA GLU A 140 2.86 -16.37 -15.73
C GLU A 140 3.59 -16.96 -14.51
N LEU A 141 4.07 -16.08 -13.62
CA LEU A 141 4.70 -16.52 -12.37
C LEU A 141 3.68 -17.22 -11.46
N LEU A 142 2.44 -16.76 -11.41
CA LEU A 142 1.36 -17.39 -10.65
C LEU A 142 1.06 -18.83 -11.15
N ALA A 143 1.24 -19.10 -12.45
CA ALA A 143 1.05 -20.40 -13.06
C ALA A 143 2.27 -21.33 -12.93
N ASN A 144 3.44 -20.77 -12.58
CA ASN A 144 4.70 -21.51 -12.53
C ASN A 144 4.73 -22.51 -11.35
N GLU A 145 5.04 -23.79 -11.62
CA GLU A 145 5.03 -24.87 -10.62
C GLU A 145 6.05 -24.65 -9.49
N SER A 146 7.23 -24.11 -9.79
CA SER A 146 8.25 -23.81 -8.76
C SER A 146 7.77 -22.71 -7.82
N VAL A 147 7.12 -21.66 -8.35
CA VAL A 147 6.53 -20.58 -7.55
C VAL A 147 5.37 -21.10 -6.70
N LYS A 148 4.52 -21.96 -7.25
CA LYS A 148 3.43 -22.60 -6.49
C LYS A 148 3.98 -23.41 -5.33
N ALA A 149 4.94 -24.30 -5.58
CA ALA A 149 5.52 -25.15 -4.56
C ALA A 149 6.22 -24.35 -3.44
N ALA A 150 6.93 -23.26 -3.79
CA ALA A 150 7.69 -22.47 -2.83
C ALA A 150 6.85 -21.47 -2.03
N TYR A 151 5.82 -20.84 -2.64
CA TYR A 151 5.17 -19.65 -2.09
C TYR A 151 3.63 -19.71 -2.03
N LEU A 152 2.97 -20.61 -2.75
CA LEU A 152 1.50 -20.62 -2.84
C LEU A 152 0.83 -21.74 -2.04
N GLY A 153 1.59 -22.67 -1.48
CA GLY A 153 1.09 -23.74 -0.62
C GLY A 153 0.08 -24.65 -1.35
N THR A 154 0.56 -25.51 -2.21
CA THR A 154 -0.21 -26.62 -2.79
C THR A 154 -0.20 -27.82 -1.89
#